data_fa6417071bc38f75de9eacc15fb16261
#
_entry.id   fa6417071bc38f75de9eacc15fb16261
#
_cell.length_a   1.000
_cell.length_b   1.000
_cell.length_c   1.000
_cell.angle_alpha   90.00
_cell.angle_beta   90.00
_cell.angle_gamma   90.00
#
_symmetry.space_group_name_H-M   'P 1'
#
loop_
_entity.id
_entity.type
_entity.pdbx_description
1 polymer ?
#
loop_
_entity_poly.entity_id
_entity_poly.type
_entity_poly.pdbx_seq_one_letter_code
_entity_poly.pdbx_strand_id
1 'polypeptide(L)'
;GEMTCYLAGEGLPVVVPTEPICGTTSPITLAGNVLTHVAETLGGIAMVQAVRKGAPGICGSVGSITDLKTMNHLGGPIERAMINAAVAQLAQHFELPLYSTGGTTDAKEVNAQAAYESAMSNLLVAMSGANYIHDSAGLMEADLTVSYEKLVMDNEILGMCQRVLRGIEVNDETLATELIIRKGPGRDYLIEDHTIRHMRDEFFMPDLANRSKRKGDPSLDDAVTRARMFVRKIRNMEARSCIDGRLRRRIHARFPEILIGP
;
A
#
# COMPACT_ATOMS: atom_id res chain seq x y z
N GLY A 1 -13.29 8.87 -21.01
CA GLY A 1 -14.59 9.52 -21.16
C GLY A 1 -15.73 8.56 -21.34
N GLU A 2 -15.79 7.77 -22.43
CA GLU A 2 -16.93 6.88 -22.73
C GLU A 2 -17.19 5.84 -21.64
N MET A 3 -16.18 5.11 -21.22
CA MET A 3 -16.29 4.13 -20.14
C MET A 3 -16.75 4.77 -18.83
N THR A 4 -16.19 5.94 -18.49
CA THR A 4 -16.59 6.72 -17.29
C THR A 4 -18.08 7.08 -17.34
N CYS A 5 -18.56 7.57 -18.50
CA CYS A 5 -19.96 7.91 -18.69
C CYS A 5 -20.88 6.68 -18.61
N TYR A 6 -20.47 5.57 -19.21
CA TYR A 6 -21.21 4.32 -19.15
C TYR A 6 -21.37 3.82 -17.70
N LEU A 7 -20.26 3.68 -16.97
CA LEU A 7 -20.26 3.21 -15.59
C LEU A 7 -21.07 4.14 -14.65
N ALA A 8 -20.90 5.46 -14.82
CA ALA A 8 -21.67 6.43 -14.06
C ALA A 8 -23.18 6.32 -14.36
N GLY A 9 -23.56 6.12 -15.63
CA GLY A 9 -24.94 5.90 -16.04
C GLY A 9 -25.58 4.66 -15.40
N GLU A 10 -24.81 3.58 -15.30
CA GLU A 10 -25.21 2.34 -14.61
C GLU A 10 -25.21 2.46 -13.07
N GLY A 11 -24.69 3.57 -12.52
CA GLY A 11 -24.60 3.80 -11.07
C GLY A 11 -23.49 3.00 -10.39
N LEU A 12 -22.50 2.55 -11.15
CA LEU A 12 -21.32 1.86 -10.64
C LEU A 12 -20.28 2.87 -10.13
N PRO A 13 -19.51 2.52 -9.10
CA PRO A 13 -18.43 3.37 -8.61
C PRO A 13 -17.37 3.63 -9.71
N VAL A 14 -16.98 4.89 -9.87
CA VAL A 14 -15.96 5.30 -10.84
C VAL A 14 -14.79 5.91 -10.09
N VAL A 15 -13.61 5.31 -10.21
CA VAL A 15 -12.36 5.94 -9.80
C VAL A 15 -11.92 6.87 -10.93
N VAL A 16 -11.57 8.10 -10.59
CA VAL A 16 -11.00 9.09 -11.51
C VAL A 16 -9.51 9.26 -11.17
N PRO A 17 -8.64 8.33 -11.60
CA PRO A 17 -7.21 8.43 -11.36
C PRO A 17 -6.62 9.42 -12.37
N THR A 18 -5.81 10.34 -11.86
CA THR A 18 -5.02 11.24 -12.69
C THR A 18 -3.55 11.07 -12.37
N GLU A 19 -2.70 11.19 -13.37
CA GLU A 19 -1.27 10.95 -13.27
C GLU A 19 -0.46 12.10 -13.90
N PRO A 20 -0.58 13.32 -13.37
CA PRO A 20 0.30 14.39 -13.82
C PRO A 20 1.73 14.11 -13.35
N ILE A 21 2.68 14.21 -14.27
CA ILE A 21 4.09 13.92 -14.03
C ILE A 21 4.85 15.24 -14.03
N CYS A 22 5.52 15.57 -12.91
CA CYS A 22 6.33 16.77 -12.78
C CYS A 22 7.39 16.88 -13.89
N GLY A 23 7.38 18.00 -14.60
CA GLY A 23 8.34 18.30 -15.65
C GLY A 23 7.96 17.82 -17.04
N THR A 24 6.87 17.02 -17.16
CA THR A 24 6.36 16.56 -18.46
C THR A 24 4.90 16.94 -18.68
N THR A 25 3.95 16.35 -17.95
CA THR A 25 2.51 16.62 -18.11
C THR A 25 1.98 17.61 -17.09
N SER A 26 2.81 18.06 -16.16
CA SER A 26 2.51 19.13 -15.19
C SER A 26 3.75 19.99 -14.93
N PRO A 27 3.59 21.16 -14.26
CA PRO A 27 4.74 21.95 -13.81
C PRO A 27 5.73 21.12 -13.01
N ILE A 28 7.03 21.47 -13.07
CA ILE A 28 8.09 20.77 -12.34
C ILE A 28 7.94 20.87 -10.80
N THR A 29 7.26 21.89 -10.31
CA THR A 29 7.05 22.08 -8.88
C THR A 29 5.97 21.15 -8.35
N LEU A 30 6.19 20.58 -7.17
CA LEU A 30 5.21 19.68 -6.53
C LEU A 30 3.85 20.37 -6.34
N ALA A 31 3.84 21.64 -5.93
CA ALA A 31 2.60 22.41 -5.79
C ALA A 31 1.85 22.57 -7.13
N GLY A 32 2.58 22.82 -8.22
CA GLY A 32 1.99 22.90 -9.57
C GLY A 32 1.44 21.56 -10.03
N ASN A 33 2.13 20.46 -9.71
CA ASN A 33 1.65 19.12 -9.98
C ASN A 33 0.35 18.83 -9.20
N VAL A 34 0.33 19.10 -7.90
CA VAL A 34 -0.86 18.89 -7.04
C VAL A 34 -2.05 19.71 -7.55
N LEU A 35 -1.82 20.97 -7.97
CA LEU A 35 -2.89 21.81 -8.56
C LEU A 35 -3.45 21.19 -9.84
N THR A 36 -2.58 20.76 -10.77
CA THR A 36 -2.97 20.07 -12.01
C THR A 36 -3.78 18.81 -11.69
N HIS A 37 -3.25 18.01 -10.78
CA HIS A 37 -3.85 16.75 -10.33
C HIS A 37 -5.29 16.95 -9.83
N VAL A 38 -5.48 17.88 -8.90
CA VAL A 38 -6.80 18.14 -8.31
C VAL A 38 -7.78 18.72 -9.35
N ALA A 39 -7.30 19.61 -10.24
CA ALA A 39 -8.13 20.15 -11.31
C ALA A 39 -8.64 19.03 -12.25
N GLU A 40 -7.77 18.12 -12.67
CA GLU A 40 -8.13 16.98 -13.54
C GLU A 40 -9.12 16.04 -12.83
N THR A 41 -8.83 15.67 -11.56
CA THR A 41 -9.68 14.77 -10.78
C THR A 41 -11.06 15.37 -10.54
N LEU A 42 -11.14 16.64 -10.12
CA LEU A 42 -12.42 17.32 -9.93
C LEU A 42 -13.21 17.47 -11.24
N GLY A 43 -12.52 17.73 -12.36
CA GLY A 43 -13.14 17.74 -13.69
C GLY A 43 -13.76 16.38 -14.04
N GLY A 44 -13.06 15.28 -13.76
CA GLY A 44 -13.59 13.93 -13.94
C GLY A 44 -14.76 13.60 -13.02
N ILE A 45 -14.70 13.98 -11.74
CA ILE A 45 -15.81 13.83 -10.80
C ILE A 45 -17.03 14.65 -11.25
N ALA A 46 -16.84 15.91 -11.71
CA ALA A 46 -17.91 16.73 -12.26
C ALA A 46 -18.57 16.06 -13.48
N MET A 47 -17.79 15.44 -14.35
CA MET A 47 -18.30 14.66 -15.49
C MET A 47 -19.17 13.49 -15.02
N VAL A 48 -18.73 12.72 -14.01
CA VAL A 48 -19.50 11.63 -13.42
C VAL A 48 -20.85 12.13 -12.89
N GLN A 49 -20.86 13.27 -12.17
CA GLN A 49 -22.09 13.88 -11.63
C GLN A 49 -23.00 14.48 -12.73
N ALA A 50 -22.43 14.97 -13.83
CA ALA A 50 -23.20 15.47 -14.97
C ALA A 50 -23.92 14.35 -15.71
N VAL A 51 -23.33 13.16 -15.79
CA VAL A 51 -24.00 11.97 -16.38
C VAL A 51 -25.11 11.48 -15.49
N ARG A 52 -24.84 11.34 -14.20
CA ARG A 52 -25.84 10.89 -13.22
C ARG A 52 -25.56 11.52 -11.86
N LYS A 53 -26.41 12.44 -11.44
CA LYS A 53 -26.32 13.07 -10.10
C LYS A 53 -26.39 12.02 -9.01
N GLY A 54 -25.42 12.00 -8.11
CA GLY A 54 -25.30 11.05 -7.02
C GLY A 54 -24.62 9.72 -7.41
N ALA A 55 -24.11 9.58 -8.64
CA ALA A 55 -23.27 8.43 -8.98
C ALA A 55 -22.00 8.41 -8.11
N PRO A 56 -21.58 7.24 -7.57
CA PRO A 56 -20.42 7.19 -6.69
C PRO A 56 -19.13 7.47 -7.47
N GLY A 57 -18.43 8.54 -7.08
CA GLY A 57 -17.13 8.94 -7.63
C GLY A 57 -16.05 8.84 -6.57
N ILE A 58 -14.89 8.35 -6.96
CA ILE A 58 -13.71 8.19 -6.10
C ILE A 58 -12.59 9.04 -6.68
N CYS A 59 -12.04 9.95 -5.88
CA CYS A 59 -10.83 10.71 -6.23
C CYS A 59 -9.67 9.74 -6.40
N GLY A 60 -8.91 9.82 -7.47
CA GLY A 60 -7.74 8.99 -7.71
C GLY A 60 -6.45 9.79 -7.72
N SER A 61 -5.37 9.25 -7.19
CA SER A 61 -4.07 9.92 -7.13
C SER A 61 -2.93 8.97 -7.49
N VAL A 62 -2.26 9.28 -8.62
CA VAL A 62 -1.10 8.54 -9.12
C VAL A 62 0.03 9.50 -9.53
N GLY A 63 -0.04 10.77 -9.14
CA GLY A 63 0.94 11.81 -9.49
C GLY A 63 2.37 11.40 -9.20
N SER A 64 3.29 11.73 -10.11
CA SER A 64 4.69 11.30 -10.07
C SER A 64 5.66 12.38 -10.56
N ILE A 65 6.93 12.01 -10.65
CA ILE A 65 7.99 12.86 -11.19
C ILE A 65 8.75 12.17 -12.33
N THR A 66 9.44 12.98 -13.16
CA THR A 66 10.33 12.53 -14.22
C THR A 66 11.78 12.62 -13.76
N ASP A 67 12.61 11.62 -14.06
CA ASP A 67 14.06 11.80 -14.05
C ASP A 67 14.47 12.73 -15.19
N LEU A 68 14.89 13.94 -14.86
CA LEU A 68 15.26 14.95 -15.86
C LEU A 68 16.50 14.59 -16.69
N LYS A 69 17.28 13.59 -16.29
CA LYS A 69 18.46 13.13 -17.05
C LYS A 69 18.10 12.10 -18.11
N THR A 70 17.19 11.19 -17.77
CA THR A 70 16.83 10.07 -18.63
C THR A 70 15.43 10.21 -19.24
N MET A 71 14.65 11.17 -18.77
CA MET A 71 13.23 11.39 -19.10
C MET A 71 12.33 10.19 -18.77
N ASN A 72 12.78 9.31 -17.89
CA ASN A 72 11.99 8.18 -17.45
C ASN A 72 11.00 8.58 -16.36
N HIS A 73 9.85 7.94 -16.37
CA HIS A 73 8.93 7.93 -15.23
C HIS A 73 9.61 7.25 -14.03
N LEU A 74 9.35 7.75 -12.82
CA LEU A 74 9.91 7.22 -11.58
C LEU A 74 8.80 6.76 -10.64
N GLY A 75 8.97 5.55 -10.08
CA GLY A 75 8.03 4.94 -9.13
C GLY A 75 8.42 5.12 -7.66
N GLY A 76 9.73 5.17 -7.36
CA GLY A 76 10.28 5.15 -6.01
C GLY A 76 10.52 6.48 -5.29
N PRO A 77 10.61 7.66 -5.96
CA PRO A 77 10.96 8.90 -5.31
C PRO A 77 9.99 9.32 -4.21
N ILE A 78 10.54 9.90 -3.14
CA ILE A 78 9.73 10.38 -2.00
C ILE A 78 8.78 11.51 -2.40
N GLU A 79 9.11 12.27 -3.43
CA GLU A 79 8.26 13.32 -3.99
C GLU A 79 6.95 12.77 -4.54
N ARG A 80 6.94 11.58 -5.14
CA ARG A 80 5.71 10.87 -5.53
C ARG A 80 4.81 10.64 -4.33
N ALA A 81 5.36 10.15 -3.22
CA ALA A 81 4.60 9.96 -1.99
C ALA A 81 4.11 11.28 -1.38
N MET A 82 4.90 12.36 -1.45
CA MET A 82 4.51 13.70 -1.00
C MET A 82 3.34 14.25 -1.81
N ILE A 83 3.35 14.10 -3.14
CA ILE A 83 2.24 14.51 -4.03
C ILE A 83 0.97 13.76 -3.62
N ASN A 84 1.05 12.45 -3.51
CA ASN A 84 -0.08 11.59 -3.16
C ASN A 84 -0.63 11.88 -1.75
N ALA A 85 0.24 12.19 -0.78
CA ALA A 85 -0.15 12.64 0.55
C ALA A 85 -0.84 14.01 0.54
N ALA A 86 -0.37 14.96 -0.27
CA ALA A 86 -1.01 16.27 -0.41
C ALA A 86 -2.39 16.16 -1.06
N VAL A 87 -2.53 15.32 -2.08
CA VAL A 87 -3.84 15.03 -2.70
C VAL A 87 -4.79 14.37 -1.71
N ALA A 88 -4.29 13.52 -0.79
CA ALA A 88 -5.13 12.92 0.25
C ALA A 88 -5.75 13.99 1.17
N GLN A 89 -4.99 15.00 1.56
CA GLN A 89 -5.51 16.11 2.36
C GLN A 89 -6.57 16.92 1.60
N LEU A 90 -6.37 17.14 0.30
CA LEU A 90 -7.34 17.85 -0.53
C LEU A 90 -8.61 17.01 -0.78
N ALA A 91 -8.47 15.70 -0.96
CA ALA A 91 -9.63 14.80 -1.07
C ALA A 91 -10.49 14.83 0.21
N GLN A 92 -9.87 14.84 1.39
CA GLN A 92 -10.56 15.02 2.67
C GLN A 92 -11.25 16.39 2.77
N HIS A 93 -10.58 17.46 2.32
CA HIS A 93 -11.20 18.80 2.28
C HIS A 93 -12.46 18.84 1.40
N PHE A 94 -12.47 18.10 0.29
CA PHE A 94 -13.63 17.98 -0.60
C PHE A 94 -14.62 16.87 -0.18
N GLU A 95 -14.37 16.21 0.93
CA GLU A 95 -15.19 15.08 1.42
C GLU A 95 -15.33 13.94 0.38
N LEU A 96 -14.27 13.71 -0.39
CA LEU A 96 -14.20 12.65 -1.41
C LEU A 96 -13.40 11.45 -0.91
N PRO A 97 -13.86 10.22 -1.15
CA PRO A 97 -13.03 9.04 -0.92
C PRO A 97 -11.83 9.06 -1.87
N LEU A 98 -10.67 8.63 -1.39
CA LEU A 98 -9.43 8.63 -2.14
C LEU A 98 -8.89 7.22 -2.41
N TYR A 99 -8.64 6.95 -3.68
CA TYR A 99 -7.80 5.88 -4.21
C TYR A 99 -6.42 6.48 -4.51
N SER A 100 -5.39 6.07 -3.79
CA SER A 100 -4.03 6.60 -3.89
C SER A 100 -3.02 5.51 -4.24
N THR A 101 -1.75 5.87 -4.45
CA THR A 101 -0.67 4.94 -4.76
C THR A 101 0.46 5.03 -3.75
N GLY A 102 1.12 3.90 -3.49
CA GLY A 102 2.30 3.79 -2.64
C GLY A 102 3.02 2.46 -2.93
N GLY A 103 4.16 2.22 -2.28
CA GLY A 103 4.83 0.92 -2.29
C GLY A 103 5.66 0.58 -3.52
N THR A 104 5.65 1.41 -4.55
CA THR A 104 6.44 1.21 -5.76
C THR A 104 7.93 1.57 -5.56
N THR A 105 8.80 1.05 -6.40
CA THR A 105 10.25 1.31 -6.35
C THR A 105 10.87 1.36 -7.73
N ASP A 106 11.96 2.13 -7.87
CA ASP A 106 12.80 2.13 -9.07
C ASP A 106 13.91 1.07 -9.04
N ALA A 107 14.01 0.31 -7.94
CA ALA A 107 14.98 -0.78 -7.84
C ALA A 107 14.72 -1.88 -8.88
N LYS A 108 15.81 -2.43 -9.44
CA LYS A 108 15.78 -3.53 -10.42
C LYS A 108 15.85 -4.91 -9.75
N GLU A 109 16.22 -4.92 -8.47
CA GLU A 109 16.31 -6.12 -7.65
C GLU A 109 15.72 -5.85 -6.28
N VAL A 110 15.30 -6.93 -5.59
CA VAL A 110 14.82 -6.85 -4.21
C VAL A 110 16.02 -6.64 -3.28
N ASN A 111 16.23 -5.40 -2.89
CA ASN A 111 17.38 -4.94 -2.11
C ASN A 111 16.96 -3.82 -1.12
N ALA A 112 17.93 -3.15 -0.51
CA ALA A 112 17.69 -2.07 0.43
C ALA A 112 16.89 -0.92 -0.21
N GLN A 113 17.17 -0.57 -1.48
CA GLN A 113 16.42 0.47 -2.20
C GLN A 113 14.94 0.11 -2.31
N ALA A 114 14.63 -1.10 -2.75
CA ALA A 114 13.26 -1.58 -2.84
C ALA A 114 12.52 -1.48 -1.49
N ALA A 115 13.21 -1.80 -0.39
CA ALA A 115 12.61 -1.77 0.94
C ALA A 115 12.34 -0.34 1.44
N TYR A 116 13.31 0.58 1.35
CA TYR A 116 13.10 1.94 1.89
C TYR A 116 12.14 2.78 1.03
N GLU A 117 12.16 2.66 -0.29
CA GLU A 117 11.21 3.35 -1.17
C GLU A 117 9.79 2.88 -0.90
N SER A 118 9.58 1.55 -0.81
CA SER A 118 8.27 0.98 -0.49
C SER A 118 7.78 1.37 0.91
N ALA A 119 8.65 1.26 1.93
CA ALA A 119 8.26 1.54 3.30
C ALA A 119 7.89 3.01 3.51
N MET A 120 8.68 3.94 2.96
CA MET A 120 8.45 5.37 3.13
C MET A 120 7.20 5.84 2.39
N SER A 121 7.00 5.39 1.14
CA SER A 121 5.83 5.79 0.35
C SER A 121 4.53 5.22 0.94
N ASN A 122 4.49 3.93 1.28
CA ASN A 122 3.33 3.32 1.92
C ASN A 122 2.97 4.01 3.24
N LEU A 123 3.97 4.26 4.11
CA LEU A 123 3.72 4.88 5.40
C LEU A 123 3.20 6.31 5.27
N LEU A 124 3.83 7.13 4.41
CA LEU A 124 3.44 8.52 4.24
C LEU A 124 2.01 8.64 3.68
N VAL A 125 1.69 7.86 2.65
CA VAL A 125 0.36 7.87 2.02
C VAL A 125 -0.71 7.32 2.97
N ALA A 126 -0.41 6.27 3.72
CA ALA A 126 -1.32 5.71 4.70
C ALA A 126 -1.61 6.70 5.85
N MET A 127 -0.59 7.36 6.38
CA MET A 127 -0.74 8.37 7.44
C MET A 127 -1.48 9.62 6.97
N SER A 128 -1.45 9.93 5.68
CA SER A 128 -2.22 11.06 5.13
C SER A 128 -3.72 10.78 4.99
N GLY A 129 -4.18 9.56 5.27
CA GLY A 129 -5.59 9.19 5.32
C GLY A 129 -6.18 8.76 3.98
N ALA A 130 -5.38 8.23 3.06
CA ALA A 130 -5.89 7.58 1.86
C ALA A 130 -6.77 6.38 2.23
N ASN A 131 -7.94 6.25 1.57
CA ASN A 131 -8.91 5.19 1.88
C ASN A 131 -8.52 3.85 1.26
N TYR A 132 -7.89 3.88 0.09
CA TYR A 132 -7.38 2.73 -0.64
C TYR A 132 -6.03 3.08 -1.26
N ILE A 133 -5.03 2.24 -1.04
CA ILE A 133 -3.70 2.44 -1.60
C ILE A 133 -3.40 1.26 -2.52
N HIS A 134 -3.40 1.52 -3.83
CA HIS A 134 -3.03 0.53 -4.83
C HIS A 134 -1.51 0.50 -5.03
N ASP A 135 -1.02 -0.49 -5.75
CA ASP A 135 0.40 -0.72 -6.04
C ASP A 135 1.29 -0.88 -4.80
N SER A 136 0.67 -1.05 -3.63
CA SER A 136 1.35 -1.08 -2.33
C SER A 136 2.35 -2.23 -2.19
N ALA A 137 2.30 -3.23 -3.06
CA ALA A 137 3.14 -4.42 -2.92
C ALA A 137 3.53 -5.05 -4.26
N GLY A 138 4.80 -5.46 -4.38
CA GLY A 138 5.31 -6.30 -5.46
C GLY A 138 5.83 -5.57 -6.69
N LEU A 139 5.51 -4.29 -6.90
CA LEU A 139 5.91 -3.52 -8.08
C LEU A 139 7.33 -2.95 -7.95
N MET A 140 8.09 -3.07 -9.02
CA MET A 140 9.49 -2.66 -9.16
C MET A 140 9.72 -1.97 -10.52
N GLU A 141 10.88 -1.33 -10.67
CA GLU A 141 11.34 -0.75 -11.92
C GLU A 141 10.31 0.21 -12.54
N ALA A 142 9.86 1.18 -11.73
CA ALA A 142 8.83 2.15 -12.12
C ALA A 142 7.57 1.45 -12.69
N ASP A 143 7.06 0.47 -11.94
CA ASP A 143 5.83 -0.29 -12.22
C ASP A 143 5.90 -1.26 -13.43
N LEU A 144 7.11 -1.48 -14.00
CA LEU A 144 7.31 -2.35 -15.16
C LEU A 144 7.55 -3.83 -14.81
N THR A 145 7.91 -4.11 -13.55
CA THR A 145 8.29 -5.46 -13.10
C THR A 145 7.54 -5.84 -11.82
N VAL A 146 7.16 -7.11 -11.71
CA VAL A 146 6.55 -7.70 -10.50
C VAL A 146 7.49 -8.72 -9.90
N SER A 147 7.71 -8.66 -8.58
CA SER A 147 8.48 -9.67 -7.83
C SER A 147 7.62 -10.27 -6.72
N TYR A 148 7.56 -11.61 -6.68
CA TYR A 148 6.89 -12.32 -5.59
C TYR A 148 7.61 -12.14 -4.26
N GLU A 149 8.96 -12.08 -4.28
CA GLU A 149 9.76 -11.81 -3.09
C GLU A 149 9.48 -10.42 -2.53
N LYS A 150 9.37 -9.42 -3.43
CA LYS A 150 8.98 -8.07 -3.02
C LYS A 150 7.56 -8.06 -2.45
N LEU A 151 6.61 -8.76 -3.07
CA LEU A 151 5.24 -8.87 -2.58
C LEU A 151 5.21 -9.38 -1.12
N VAL A 152 6.02 -10.39 -0.81
CA VAL A 152 6.14 -10.93 0.55
C VAL A 152 6.79 -9.93 1.52
N MET A 153 7.83 -9.21 1.08
CA MET A 153 8.47 -8.15 1.88
C MET A 153 7.54 -6.98 2.13
N ASP A 154 6.84 -6.53 1.09
CA ASP A 154 5.89 -5.43 1.21
C ASP A 154 4.71 -5.78 2.13
N ASN A 155 4.26 -7.04 2.15
CA ASN A 155 3.26 -7.48 3.10
C ASN A 155 3.70 -7.27 4.56
N GLU A 156 4.97 -7.51 4.88
CA GLU A 156 5.52 -7.20 6.21
C GLU A 156 5.59 -5.68 6.44
N ILE A 157 6.03 -4.90 5.44
CA ILE A 157 6.05 -3.43 5.50
C ILE A 157 4.63 -2.88 5.75
N LEU A 158 3.64 -3.39 5.04
CA LEU A 158 2.24 -3.00 5.25
C LEU A 158 1.73 -3.35 6.65
N GLY A 159 2.14 -4.48 7.22
CA GLY A 159 1.88 -4.82 8.61
C GLY A 159 2.47 -3.81 9.59
N MET A 160 3.70 -3.32 9.33
CA MET A 160 4.29 -2.24 10.12
C MET A 160 3.52 -0.92 9.96
N CYS A 161 3.12 -0.57 8.74
CA CYS A 161 2.29 0.62 8.49
C CYS A 161 0.96 0.54 9.25
N GLN A 162 0.28 -0.60 9.23
CA GLN A 162 -0.96 -0.82 9.98
C GLN A 162 -0.74 -0.69 11.49
N ARG A 163 0.40 -1.17 12.02
CA ARG A 163 0.74 -0.99 13.43
C ARG A 163 0.92 0.49 13.79
N VAL A 164 1.53 1.29 12.90
CA VAL A 164 1.64 2.75 13.09
C VAL A 164 0.27 3.41 13.08
N LEU A 165 -0.60 3.07 12.12
CA LEU A 165 -1.95 3.64 12.01
C LEU A 165 -2.85 3.32 13.21
N ARG A 166 -2.64 2.17 13.85
CA ARG A 166 -3.33 1.80 15.10
C ARG A 166 -3.01 2.80 16.23
N GLY A 167 -1.83 3.43 16.18
CA GLY A 167 -1.39 4.39 17.19
C GLY A 167 -1.02 3.74 18.53
N ILE A 168 -1.05 4.57 19.58
CA ILE A 168 -0.82 4.18 20.96
C ILE A 168 -2.12 4.43 21.69
N GLU A 169 -2.72 3.35 22.21
CA GLU A 169 -3.93 3.46 23.01
C GLU A 169 -3.59 4.00 24.40
N VAL A 170 -4.28 5.03 24.85
CA VAL A 170 -4.05 5.69 26.12
C VAL A 170 -5.32 5.64 26.96
N ASN A 171 -5.32 4.76 27.96
CA ASN A 171 -6.36 4.63 28.99
C ASN A 171 -5.75 4.13 30.30
N ASP A 172 -6.53 3.97 31.35
CA ASP A 172 -6.04 3.55 32.68
C ASP A 172 -5.38 2.16 32.64
N GLU A 173 -5.90 1.23 31.84
CA GLU A 173 -5.33 -0.12 31.68
C GLU A 173 -3.97 -0.05 30.97
N THR A 174 -3.88 0.68 29.86
CA THR A 174 -2.64 0.75 29.07
C THR A 174 -1.56 1.61 29.72
N LEU A 175 -1.94 2.60 30.53
CA LEU A 175 -1.02 3.39 31.35
C LEU A 175 -0.41 2.57 32.50
N ALA A 176 -1.13 1.58 33.00
CA ALA A 176 -0.69 0.68 34.08
C ALA A 176 -0.10 1.39 35.30
N THR A 177 -0.63 2.55 35.67
CA THR A 177 -0.06 3.44 36.72
C THR A 177 0.08 2.73 38.06
N GLU A 178 -0.92 1.99 38.50
CA GLU A 178 -0.86 1.24 39.77
C GLU A 178 0.24 0.17 39.76
N LEU A 179 0.43 -0.51 38.60
CA LEU A 179 1.50 -1.49 38.43
C LEU A 179 2.88 -0.81 38.52
N ILE A 180 3.05 0.33 37.90
CA ILE A 180 4.30 1.11 37.93
C ILE A 180 4.63 1.53 39.38
N ILE A 181 3.65 2.06 40.09
CA ILE A 181 3.82 2.47 41.51
C ILE A 181 4.17 1.27 42.39
N ARG A 182 3.43 0.16 42.24
CA ARG A 182 3.66 -1.06 43.02
C ARG A 182 5.04 -1.67 42.81
N LYS A 183 5.53 -1.67 41.54
CA LYS A 183 6.84 -2.25 41.19
C LYS A 183 7.99 -1.35 41.60
N GLY A 184 7.83 -0.06 41.50
CA GLY A 184 8.91 0.92 41.75
C GLY A 184 10.03 0.87 40.71
N PRO A 185 11.06 1.72 40.87
CA PRO A 185 12.15 1.84 39.90
C PRO A 185 13.07 0.61 39.89
N GLY A 186 13.65 0.31 38.71
CA GLY A 186 14.66 -0.74 38.54
C GLY A 186 14.14 -2.18 38.58
N ARG A 187 12.83 -2.37 38.47
CA ARG A 187 12.19 -3.71 38.42
C ARG A 187 11.81 -4.06 36.98
N ASP A 188 11.77 -5.35 36.67
CA ASP A 188 11.25 -5.87 35.41
C ASP A 188 9.74 -6.15 35.49
N TYR A 189 9.09 -6.24 34.32
CA TYR A 189 7.65 -6.46 34.16
C TYR A 189 7.32 -7.76 33.41
N LEU A 190 8.32 -8.63 33.15
CA LEU A 190 8.19 -9.78 32.23
C LEU A 190 7.09 -10.75 32.64
N ILE A 191 6.94 -10.99 33.95
CA ILE A 191 5.99 -11.99 34.49
C ILE A 191 4.68 -11.39 35.00
N GLU A 192 4.47 -10.09 34.82
CA GLU A 192 3.23 -9.43 35.28
C GLU A 192 2.05 -9.80 34.37
N ASP A 193 0.88 -9.92 34.94
CA ASP A 193 -0.36 -10.24 34.24
C ASP A 193 -0.64 -9.23 33.09
N HIS A 194 -0.31 -7.97 33.32
CA HIS A 194 -0.39 -6.91 32.30
C HIS A 194 0.45 -7.26 31.07
N THR A 195 1.70 -7.65 31.24
CA THR A 195 2.58 -8.06 30.13
C THR A 195 2.03 -9.27 29.40
N ILE A 196 1.55 -10.28 30.12
CA ILE A 196 0.99 -11.51 29.53
C ILE A 196 -0.26 -11.20 28.68
N ARG A 197 -1.12 -10.29 29.14
CA ARG A 197 -2.33 -9.89 28.39
C ARG A 197 -2.02 -9.12 27.11
N HIS A 198 -1.04 -8.20 27.17
CA HIS A 198 -0.76 -7.26 26.06
C HIS A 198 0.34 -7.70 25.11
N MET A 199 1.24 -8.62 25.50
CA MET A 199 2.46 -8.96 24.74
C MET A 199 2.23 -9.42 23.29
N ARG A 200 1.07 -9.96 22.98
CA ARG A 200 0.76 -10.48 21.63
C ARG A 200 0.23 -9.39 20.70
N ASP A 201 -0.53 -8.45 21.25
CA ASP A 201 -1.26 -7.47 20.47
C ASP A 201 -0.55 -6.11 20.42
N GLU A 202 0.31 -5.82 21.42
CA GLU A 202 1.01 -4.53 21.50
C GLU A 202 2.13 -4.40 20.47
N PHE A 203 2.85 -5.48 20.19
CA PHE A 203 3.98 -5.46 19.28
C PHE A 203 3.65 -6.09 17.92
N PHE A 204 4.10 -5.43 16.86
CA PHE A 204 4.15 -6.08 15.55
C PHE A 204 5.27 -7.14 15.54
N MET A 205 4.90 -8.38 15.26
CA MET A 205 5.84 -9.50 15.17
C MET A 205 6.15 -9.78 13.70
N PRO A 206 7.37 -9.48 13.21
CA PRO A 206 7.74 -9.72 11.84
C PRO A 206 8.02 -11.19 11.56
N ASP A 207 7.71 -11.64 10.34
CA ASP A 207 8.05 -12.98 9.84
C ASP A 207 9.41 -12.99 9.13
N LEU A 208 9.77 -11.87 8.48
CA LEU A 208 11.00 -11.77 7.68
C LEU A 208 12.14 -11.11 8.44
N ALA A 209 11.87 -10.05 9.22
CA ALA A 209 12.91 -9.34 9.93
C ALA A 209 13.52 -10.18 11.05
N ASN A 210 14.85 -10.33 11.02
CA ASN A 210 15.59 -11.09 12.02
C ASN A 210 15.89 -10.22 13.25
N ARG A 211 15.26 -10.54 14.38
CA ARG A 211 15.49 -9.88 15.69
C ARG A 211 16.34 -10.70 16.64
N SER A 212 16.85 -11.87 16.19
CA SER A 212 17.69 -12.73 17.02
C SER A 212 19.12 -12.18 17.14
N LYS A 213 19.83 -12.59 18.19
CA LYS A 213 21.28 -12.33 18.27
C LYS A 213 22.00 -13.04 17.13
N ARG A 214 23.02 -12.37 16.58
CA ARG A 214 23.82 -12.93 15.47
C ARG A 214 24.37 -14.31 15.81
N LYS A 215 24.06 -15.29 14.96
CA LYS A 215 24.58 -16.67 15.00
C LYS A 215 24.93 -17.08 13.57
N GLY A 216 26.16 -17.56 13.33
CA GLY A 216 26.59 -18.04 12.01
C GLY A 216 26.75 -16.93 10.97
N ASP A 217 26.58 -17.29 9.69
CA ASP A 217 26.67 -16.39 8.54
C ASP A 217 25.38 -15.59 8.40
N PRO A 218 25.43 -14.25 8.54
CA PRO A 218 24.23 -13.41 8.46
C PRO A 218 23.64 -13.33 7.04
N SER A 219 24.40 -13.65 5.99
CA SER A 219 23.90 -13.59 4.61
C SER A 219 22.89 -14.69 4.29
N LEU A 220 22.86 -15.74 5.11
CA LEU A 220 21.93 -16.87 4.94
C LEU A 220 20.59 -16.69 5.66
N ASP A 221 20.44 -15.58 6.41
CA ASP A 221 19.27 -15.35 7.26
C ASP A 221 18.80 -13.87 7.20
N ASP A 222 18.92 -13.26 6.03
CA ASP A 222 18.38 -11.95 5.76
C ASP A 222 16.89 -12.00 5.29
N ALA A 223 16.22 -10.85 5.30
CA ALA A 223 14.81 -10.77 4.95
C ALA A 223 14.52 -11.20 3.51
N VAL A 224 15.42 -10.93 2.56
CA VAL A 224 15.27 -11.31 1.14
C VAL A 224 15.35 -12.83 0.99
N THR A 225 16.32 -13.46 1.69
CA THR A 225 16.46 -14.92 1.69
C THR A 225 15.21 -15.58 2.28
N ARG A 226 14.68 -15.08 3.38
CA ARG A 226 13.42 -15.57 3.97
C ARG A 226 12.22 -15.37 3.05
N ALA A 227 12.12 -14.23 2.37
CA ALA A 227 11.08 -14.00 1.37
C ALA A 227 11.16 -15.02 0.22
N ARG A 228 12.37 -15.31 -0.30
CA ARG A 228 12.59 -16.36 -1.32
C ARG A 228 12.15 -17.74 -0.84
N MET A 229 12.46 -18.08 0.41
CA MET A 229 12.03 -19.36 0.99
C MET A 229 10.50 -19.42 1.10
N PHE A 230 9.86 -18.35 1.51
CA PHE A 230 8.41 -18.26 1.61
C PHE A 230 7.74 -18.42 0.24
N VAL A 231 8.22 -17.71 -0.79
CA VAL A 231 7.74 -17.85 -2.17
C VAL A 231 7.88 -19.28 -2.68
N ARG A 232 9.06 -19.91 -2.46
CA ARG A 232 9.26 -21.33 -2.84
C ARG A 232 8.28 -22.27 -2.15
N LYS A 233 8.01 -22.04 -0.86
CA LYS A 233 7.03 -22.83 -0.11
C LYS A 233 5.63 -22.73 -0.72
N ILE A 234 5.17 -21.51 -1.02
CA ILE A 234 3.84 -21.29 -1.63
C ILE A 234 3.75 -21.92 -3.01
N ARG A 235 4.77 -21.74 -3.86
CA ARG A 235 4.78 -22.29 -5.23
C ARG A 235 4.76 -23.82 -5.26
N ASN A 236 5.26 -24.47 -4.19
CA ASN A 236 5.24 -25.93 -4.06
C ASN A 236 3.95 -26.46 -3.40
N MET A 237 3.06 -25.59 -2.95
CA MET A 237 1.75 -26.01 -2.44
C MET A 237 0.83 -26.35 -3.61
N GLU A 238 -0.03 -27.35 -3.40
CA GLU A 238 -1.09 -27.65 -4.35
C GLU A 238 -2.06 -26.47 -4.47
N ALA A 239 -2.26 -25.99 -5.70
CA ALA A 239 -3.19 -24.91 -5.97
C ALA A 239 -4.63 -25.35 -5.66
N ARG A 240 -5.24 -24.74 -4.64
CA ARG A 240 -6.65 -24.95 -4.34
C ARG A 240 -7.49 -23.95 -5.13
N SER A 241 -8.38 -24.45 -5.99
CA SER A 241 -9.33 -23.59 -6.67
C SER A 241 -10.30 -22.95 -5.67
N CYS A 242 -10.42 -21.63 -5.70
CA CYS A 242 -11.42 -20.89 -4.93
C CYS A 242 -12.84 -21.00 -5.53
N ILE A 243 -12.95 -21.59 -6.72
CA ILE A 243 -14.18 -21.71 -7.48
C ILE A 243 -14.57 -23.20 -7.51
N ASP A 244 -15.80 -23.50 -7.12
CA ASP A 244 -16.30 -24.89 -7.20
C ASP A 244 -16.33 -25.38 -8.65
N GLY A 245 -16.18 -26.69 -8.84
CA GLY A 245 -16.08 -27.29 -10.18
C GLY A 245 -17.31 -27.07 -11.06
N ARG A 246 -18.51 -26.84 -10.49
CA ARG A 246 -19.75 -26.58 -11.25
C ARG A 246 -19.72 -25.14 -11.79
N LEU A 247 -19.32 -24.18 -10.97
CA LEU A 247 -19.19 -22.79 -11.38
C LEU A 247 -18.08 -22.65 -12.43
N ARG A 248 -16.93 -23.31 -12.24
CA ARG A 248 -15.83 -23.35 -13.21
C ARG A 248 -16.29 -23.82 -14.57
N ARG A 249 -17.04 -24.94 -14.66
CA ARG A 249 -17.60 -25.45 -15.93
C ARG A 249 -18.57 -24.45 -16.57
N ARG A 250 -19.41 -23.78 -15.77
CA ARG A 250 -20.34 -22.77 -16.30
C ARG A 250 -19.60 -21.56 -16.87
N ILE A 251 -18.57 -21.08 -16.21
CA ILE A 251 -17.73 -19.97 -16.69
C ILE A 251 -17.07 -20.38 -18.02
N HIS A 252 -16.44 -21.55 -18.06
CA HIS A 252 -15.77 -22.02 -19.28
C HIS A 252 -16.73 -22.25 -20.45
N ALA A 253 -17.92 -22.75 -20.19
CA ALA A 253 -18.94 -22.91 -21.23
C ALA A 253 -19.45 -21.60 -21.82
N ARG A 254 -19.45 -20.52 -21.00
CA ARG A 254 -19.88 -19.19 -21.43
C ARG A 254 -18.76 -18.37 -22.05
N PHE A 255 -17.52 -18.59 -21.64
CA PHE A 255 -16.32 -17.87 -22.05
C PHE A 255 -15.21 -18.89 -22.38
N PRO A 256 -15.31 -19.59 -23.53
CA PRO A 256 -14.36 -20.65 -23.87
C PRO A 256 -12.93 -20.15 -24.12
N GLU A 257 -12.78 -18.84 -24.41
CA GLU A 257 -11.49 -18.17 -24.60
C GLU A 257 -10.71 -17.98 -23.29
N ILE A 258 -11.33 -18.13 -22.14
CA ILE A 258 -10.62 -18.05 -20.85
C ILE A 258 -9.80 -19.32 -20.66
N LEU A 259 -8.48 -19.17 -20.69
CA LEU A 259 -7.54 -20.23 -20.36
C LEU A 259 -7.62 -20.51 -18.85
N ILE A 260 -8.28 -21.58 -18.48
CA ILE A 260 -8.30 -22.06 -17.10
C ILE A 260 -7.04 -22.90 -16.92
N GLY A 261 -6.05 -22.36 -16.21
CA GLY A 261 -4.89 -23.12 -15.80
C GLY A 261 -5.27 -24.40 -15.02
N PRO A 262 -4.32 -25.35 -14.88
CA PRO A 262 -4.57 -26.62 -14.24
C PRO A 262 -5.10 -26.49 -12.82
#